data_5ddc470acf5cf75bb25a13769e5713de
#
_entry.id   5ddc470acf5cf75bb25a13769e5713de
#
_cell.length_a   1.000
_cell.length_b   1.000
_cell.length_c   1.000
_cell.angle_alpha   90.00
_cell.angle_beta   90.00
_cell.angle_gamma   90.00
#
_symmetry.space_group_name_H-M   'P 1'
#
loop_
_entity.id
_entity.type
_entity.pdbx_description
1 polymer ?
#
loop_
_entity_poly.entity_id
_entity_poly.type
_entity_poly.pdbx_seq_one_letter_code
_entity_poly.pdbx_strand_id
1 'polypeptide(L)'
;KKQINEILSALKELKDSLIIFTMPGADLGNKIIKKEIKKFVKINKNSFFRESLGQVNYFSFLRQVDAIIGNSSSGILEMPYFKKATLNLGNRQLGRLCSQSVINIKIKKNDILKSFKKISLPNFYKRIKNSKFFYGNGGSSKRIVKILRKLDNKNLFQKKFFNI
;
A
#
# COMPACT_ATOMS: atom_id res chain seq x y z
N LYS A 1 -1.41 -19.84 -1.00
CA LYS A 1 -2.64 -20.15 -0.24
C LYS A 1 -2.47 -19.91 1.27
N LYS A 2 -1.38 -20.39 1.91
CA LYS A 2 -1.15 -20.22 3.36
C LYS A 2 -1.21 -18.74 3.79
N GLN A 3 -0.52 -17.84 3.09
CA GLN A 3 -0.47 -16.42 3.42
C GLN A 3 -1.84 -15.73 3.36
N ILE A 4 -2.63 -15.95 2.31
CA ILE A 4 -3.96 -15.34 2.21
C ILE A 4 -4.90 -15.85 3.32
N ASN A 5 -4.79 -17.10 3.73
CA ASN A 5 -5.58 -17.65 4.83
C ASN A 5 -5.24 -16.97 6.17
N GLU A 6 -3.97 -16.69 6.45
CA GLU A 6 -3.55 -15.93 7.64
C GLU A 6 -4.18 -14.53 7.68
N ILE A 7 -4.14 -13.84 6.52
CA ILE A 7 -4.73 -12.51 6.39
C ILE A 7 -6.25 -12.56 6.60
N LEU A 8 -6.95 -13.43 5.89
CA LEU A 8 -8.41 -13.52 5.99
C LEU A 8 -8.86 -13.97 7.39
N SER A 9 -8.09 -14.85 8.05
CA SER A 9 -8.35 -15.24 9.44
C SER A 9 -8.21 -14.08 10.42
N ALA A 10 -7.27 -13.18 10.20
CA ALA A 10 -7.14 -11.96 11.00
C ALA A 10 -8.29 -10.98 10.72
N LEU A 11 -8.62 -10.74 9.45
CA LEU A 11 -9.68 -9.82 9.07
C LEU A 11 -11.06 -10.26 9.55
N LYS A 12 -11.31 -11.56 9.67
CA LYS A 12 -12.55 -12.11 10.22
C LYS A 12 -12.83 -11.66 11.67
N GLU A 13 -11.79 -11.38 12.44
CA GLU A 13 -11.92 -10.90 13.84
C GLU A 13 -12.30 -9.41 13.92
N LEU A 14 -12.16 -8.64 12.83
CA LEU A 14 -12.41 -7.20 12.78
C LEU A 14 -13.88 -6.91 12.46
N LYS A 15 -14.78 -7.29 13.35
CA LYS A 15 -16.23 -7.21 13.12
C LYS A 15 -16.76 -5.77 13.01
N ASP A 16 -16.15 -4.85 13.71
CA ASP A 16 -16.54 -3.42 13.74
C ASP A 16 -15.83 -2.60 12.64
N SER A 17 -15.23 -3.28 11.66
CA SER A 17 -14.51 -2.63 10.56
C SER A 17 -15.17 -2.93 9.22
N LEU A 18 -15.26 -1.92 8.36
CA LEU A 18 -15.61 -2.10 6.96
C LEU A 18 -14.34 -2.51 6.18
N ILE A 19 -14.38 -3.66 5.53
CA ILE A 19 -13.24 -4.22 4.81
C ILE A 19 -13.49 -4.15 3.32
N ILE A 20 -12.63 -3.46 2.59
CA ILE A 20 -12.72 -3.35 1.14
C ILE A 20 -11.46 -3.93 0.50
N PHE A 21 -11.66 -4.95 -0.31
CA PHE A 21 -10.58 -5.57 -1.09
C PHE A 21 -10.48 -4.93 -2.46
N THR A 22 -9.28 -4.50 -2.83
CA THR A 22 -8.89 -4.30 -4.22
C THR A 22 -8.24 -5.59 -4.72
N MET A 23 -8.53 -5.96 -5.96
CA MET A 23 -8.02 -7.23 -6.47
C MET A 23 -6.52 -7.16 -6.77
N PRO A 24 -5.78 -8.27 -6.56
CA PRO A 24 -4.38 -8.35 -6.91
C PRO A 24 -4.20 -8.20 -8.43
N GLY A 25 -3.05 -7.65 -8.82
CA GLY A 25 -2.65 -7.55 -10.21
C GLY A 25 -2.43 -8.92 -10.89
N ALA A 26 -1.73 -8.91 -12.02
CA ALA A 26 -1.51 -10.10 -12.84
C ALA A 26 -0.41 -11.04 -12.32
N ASP A 27 0.03 -10.88 -11.07
CA ASP A 27 1.09 -11.69 -10.47
C ASP A 27 0.70 -13.17 -10.35
N LEU A 28 1.72 -14.04 -10.30
CA LEU A 28 1.56 -15.48 -10.07
C LEU A 28 0.73 -15.75 -8.80
N GLY A 29 -0.27 -16.63 -8.91
CA GLY A 29 -1.15 -16.97 -7.79
C GLY A 29 -2.34 -16.03 -7.57
N ASN A 30 -2.51 -14.99 -8.39
CA ASN A 30 -3.63 -14.05 -8.27
C ASN A 30 -5.01 -14.74 -8.32
N LYS A 31 -5.17 -15.77 -9.14
CA LYS A 31 -6.43 -16.53 -9.25
C LYS A 31 -6.83 -17.17 -7.91
N ILE A 32 -5.85 -17.71 -7.18
CA ILE A 32 -6.08 -18.31 -5.85
C ILE A 32 -6.51 -17.23 -4.85
N ILE A 33 -5.78 -16.10 -4.84
CA ILE A 33 -6.08 -14.96 -3.94
C ILE A 33 -7.49 -14.43 -4.23
N LYS A 34 -7.81 -14.15 -5.51
CA LYS A 34 -9.16 -13.70 -5.93
C LYS A 34 -10.26 -14.66 -5.47
N LYS A 35 -10.04 -15.98 -5.65
CA LYS A 35 -11.00 -17.02 -5.23
C LYS A 35 -11.25 -16.97 -3.72
N GLU A 36 -10.21 -16.91 -2.91
CA GLU A 36 -10.33 -16.89 -1.45
C GLU A 36 -10.96 -15.57 -0.95
N ILE A 37 -10.62 -14.42 -1.53
CA ILE A 37 -11.27 -13.13 -1.22
C ILE A 37 -12.76 -13.19 -1.56
N LYS A 38 -13.14 -13.66 -2.75
CA LYS A 38 -14.56 -13.78 -3.14
C LYS A 38 -15.35 -14.68 -2.20
N LYS A 39 -14.77 -15.79 -1.73
CA LYS A 39 -15.39 -16.63 -0.72
C LYS A 39 -15.57 -15.90 0.62
N PHE A 40 -14.55 -15.19 1.06
CA PHE A 40 -14.58 -14.42 2.30
C PHE A 40 -15.70 -13.38 2.28
N VAL A 41 -15.79 -12.59 1.20
CA VAL A 41 -16.80 -11.54 1.04
C VAL A 41 -18.23 -12.10 1.03
N LYS A 42 -18.46 -13.28 0.48
CA LYS A 42 -19.79 -13.93 0.52
C LYS A 42 -20.27 -14.22 1.94
N ILE A 43 -19.36 -14.50 2.87
CA ILE A 43 -19.69 -14.95 4.22
C ILE A 43 -19.68 -13.75 5.22
N ASN A 44 -18.83 -12.76 4.98
CA ASN A 44 -18.63 -11.64 5.89
C ASN A 44 -19.30 -10.39 5.36
N LYS A 45 -20.45 -10.05 5.94
CA LYS A 45 -21.32 -8.92 5.49
C LYS A 45 -20.65 -7.54 5.57
N ASN A 46 -19.60 -7.39 6.41
CA ASN A 46 -18.81 -6.18 6.54
C ASN A 46 -17.66 -6.09 5.54
N SER A 47 -17.68 -6.89 4.49
CA SER A 47 -16.60 -6.94 3.50
C SER A 47 -17.12 -6.85 2.07
N PHE A 48 -16.36 -6.15 1.23
CA PHE A 48 -16.66 -5.89 -0.17
C PHE A 48 -15.41 -6.07 -1.02
N PHE A 49 -15.58 -6.23 -2.35
CA PHE A 49 -14.45 -6.16 -3.25
C PHE A 49 -14.75 -5.28 -4.47
N ARG A 50 -13.70 -4.72 -5.03
CA ARG A 50 -13.68 -4.04 -6.34
C ARG A 50 -12.48 -4.52 -7.13
N GLU A 51 -12.64 -4.78 -8.42
CA GLU A 51 -11.51 -5.24 -9.24
C GLU A 51 -10.51 -4.12 -9.48
N SER A 52 -10.99 -2.94 -9.83
CA SER A 52 -10.20 -1.73 -9.95
C SER A 52 -11.05 -0.51 -9.62
N LEU A 53 -10.45 0.50 -9.04
CA LEU A 53 -11.06 1.80 -8.75
C LEU A 53 -10.66 2.86 -9.78
N GLY A 54 -9.64 2.60 -10.61
CA GLY A 54 -8.98 3.66 -11.36
C GLY A 54 -8.24 4.65 -10.44
N GLN A 55 -7.38 5.47 -11.00
CA GLN A 55 -6.49 6.33 -10.21
C GLN A 55 -7.23 7.37 -9.35
N VAL A 56 -8.17 8.11 -9.95
CA VAL A 56 -8.88 9.20 -9.25
C VAL A 56 -9.71 8.68 -8.08
N ASN A 57 -10.50 7.63 -8.34
CA ASN A 57 -11.33 7.03 -7.29
C ASN A 57 -10.48 6.37 -6.21
N TYR A 58 -9.35 5.76 -6.60
CA TYR A 58 -8.43 5.15 -5.64
C TYR A 58 -7.85 6.18 -4.66
N PHE A 59 -7.37 7.33 -5.13
CA PHE A 59 -6.88 8.39 -4.24
C PHE A 59 -7.99 8.99 -3.38
N SER A 60 -9.19 9.17 -3.93
CA SER A 60 -10.35 9.61 -3.15
C SER A 60 -10.69 8.61 -2.04
N PHE A 61 -10.58 7.32 -2.34
CA PHE A 61 -10.78 6.24 -1.40
C PHE A 61 -9.71 6.22 -0.30
N LEU A 62 -8.42 6.40 -0.64
CA LEU A 62 -7.33 6.46 0.35
C LEU A 62 -7.52 7.59 1.38
N ARG A 63 -8.20 8.68 1.01
CA ARG A 63 -8.53 9.77 1.95
C ARG A 63 -9.57 9.36 2.99
N GLN A 64 -10.45 8.42 2.66
CA GLN A 64 -11.59 8.03 3.51
C GLN A 64 -11.27 6.84 4.44
N VAL A 65 -10.38 5.94 4.03
CA VAL A 65 -10.06 4.76 4.84
C VAL A 65 -9.12 5.12 6.00
N ASP A 66 -9.18 4.34 7.07
CA ASP A 66 -8.31 4.53 8.24
C ASP A 66 -6.95 3.87 8.05
N ALA A 67 -6.90 2.75 7.35
CA ALA A 67 -5.67 2.00 7.12
C ALA A 67 -5.72 1.22 5.81
N ILE A 68 -4.54 0.92 5.29
CA ILE A 68 -4.35 -0.07 4.22
C ILE A 68 -3.55 -1.26 4.75
N ILE A 69 -3.92 -2.46 4.32
CA ILE A 69 -3.19 -3.70 4.63
C ILE A 69 -2.84 -4.42 3.34
N GLY A 70 -1.59 -4.77 3.17
CA GLY A 70 -1.13 -5.48 1.97
C GLY A 70 0.35 -5.32 1.72
N ASN A 71 0.80 -5.78 0.57
CA ASN A 71 2.20 -5.68 0.13
C ASN A 71 2.36 -4.78 -1.11
N SER A 72 1.37 -3.96 -1.42
CA SER A 72 1.42 -3.01 -2.52
C SER A 72 2.36 -1.84 -2.19
N SER A 73 3.06 -1.33 -3.21
CA SER A 73 3.85 -0.11 -3.06
C SER A 73 3.02 1.12 -2.69
N SER A 74 1.74 1.14 -3.01
CA SER A 74 0.81 2.20 -2.63
C SER A 74 0.79 2.46 -1.11
N GLY A 75 0.89 1.41 -0.30
CA GLY A 75 0.99 1.54 1.16
C GLY A 75 2.22 2.32 1.64
N ILE A 76 3.27 2.40 0.82
CA ILE A 76 4.51 3.12 1.14
C ILE A 76 4.62 4.45 0.41
N LEU A 77 4.19 4.48 -0.86
CA LEU A 77 4.36 5.64 -1.74
C LEU A 77 3.20 6.64 -1.64
N GLU A 78 2.00 6.18 -1.34
CA GLU A 78 0.78 6.99 -1.45
C GLU A 78 0.08 7.17 -0.10
N MET A 79 -0.19 6.10 0.64
CA MET A 79 -0.94 6.15 1.89
C MET A 79 -0.35 7.10 2.95
N PRO A 80 0.99 7.17 3.13
CA PRO A 80 1.61 8.10 4.08
C PRO A 80 1.37 9.58 3.75
N TYR A 81 1.14 9.92 2.48
CA TYR A 81 0.77 11.27 2.07
C TYR A 81 -0.54 11.72 2.73
N PHE A 82 -1.50 10.79 2.87
CA PHE A 82 -2.79 11.03 3.53
C PHE A 82 -2.72 10.94 5.06
N LYS A 83 -1.53 10.75 5.64
CA LYS A 83 -1.35 10.58 7.10
C LYS A 83 -2.21 9.44 7.67
N LYS A 84 -2.30 8.34 6.93
CA LYS A 84 -3.05 7.14 7.30
C LYS A 84 -2.10 5.97 7.54
N ALA A 85 -2.57 4.97 8.27
CA ALA A 85 -1.79 3.79 8.63
C ALA A 85 -1.59 2.84 7.44
N THR A 86 -0.41 2.21 7.38
CA THR A 86 -0.15 1.08 6.49
C THR A 86 0.37 -0.10 7.28
N LEU A 87 -0.29 -1.24 7.15
CA LEU A 87 0.22 -2.54 7.59
C LEU A 87 0.85 -3.25 6.39
N ASN A 88 2.18 -3.10 6.25
CA ASN A 88 2.92 -3.67 5.12
C ASN A 88 3.25 -5.13 5.38
N LEU A 89 2.68 -6.03 4.57
CA LEU A 89 2.77 -7.47 4.74
C LEU A 89 4.00 -8.07 4.05
N GLY A 90 4.85 -8.72 4.84
CA GLY A 90 6.02 -9.46 4.33
C GLY A 90 7.13 -8.56 3.79
N ASN A 91 7.96 -9.11 2.90
CA ASN A 91 9.26 -8.54 2.53
C ASN A 91 9.31 -7.88 1.13
N ARG A 92 8.18 -7.86 0.38
CA ARG A 92 8.17 -7.32 -1.00
C ARG A 92 8.68 -5.89 -1.09
N GLN A 93 8.46 -5.09 -0.06
CA GLN A 93 8.82 -3.68 -0.03
C GLN A 93 10.10 -3.40 0.79
N LEU A 94 10.86 -4.44 1.14
CA LEU A 94 12.09 -4.30 1.91
C LEU A 94 13.08 -3.36 1.19
N GLY A 95 13.81 -2.54 1.98
CA GLY A 95 14.77 -1.56 1.46
C GLY A 95 14.17 -0.22 1.01
N ARG A 96 12.85 -0.08 0.94
CA ARG A 96 12.23 1.22 0.65
C ARG A 96 12.18 2.13 1.88
N LEU A 97 12.37 3.43 1.67
CA LEU A 97 12.15 4.42 2.71
C LEU A 97 10.70 4.41 3.15
N CYS A 98 10.46 4.22 4.44
CA CYS A 98 9.12 4.14 5.01
C CYS A 98 8.85 5.29 5.98
N SER A 99 7.69 5.92 5.84
CA SER A 99 7.18 6.86 6.83
C SER A 99 6.85 6.13 8.13
N GLN A 100 6.77 6.87 9.24
CA GLN A 100 6.36 6.32 10.56
C GLN A 100 4.93 5.76 10.56
N SER A 101 4.12 6.05 9.54
CA SER A 101 2.78 5.50 9.36
C SER A 101 2.78 4.05 8.85
N VAL A 102 3.93 3.55 8.37
CA VAL A 102 4.08 2.18 7.85
C VAL A 102 4.61 1.26 8.95
N ILE A 103 3.90 0.17 9.18
CA ILE A 103 4.32 -0.91 10.08
C ILE A 103 4.59 -2.15 9.22
N ASN A 104 5.85 -2.60 9.20
CA ASN A 104 6.22 -3.85 8.53
C ASN A 104 5.89 -5.02 9.45
N ILE A 105 5.13 -5.99 8.95
CA ILE A 105 4.64 -7.12 9.74
C ILE A 105 4.79 -8.45 9.01
N LYS A 106 4.98 -9.52 9.76
CA LYS A 106 4.95 -10.88 9.22
C LYS A 106 3.51 -11.26 8.86
N ILE A 107 3.35 -12.11 7.83
CA ILE A 107 2.05 -12.59 7.40
C ILE A 107 1.61 -13.75 8.33
N LYS A 108 1.23 -13.37 9.55
CA LYS A 108 0.67 -14.26 10.58
C LYS A 108 -0.53 -13.57 11.22
N LYS A 109 -1.60 -14.31 11.47
CA LYS A 109 -2.85 -13.81 12.07
C LYS A 109 -2.58 -12.93 13.30
N ASN A 110 -1.80 -13.43 14.25
CA ASN A 110 -1.55 -12.74 15.51
C ASN A 110 -0.77 -11.42 15.33
N ASP A 111 0.21 -11.40 14.42
CA ASP A 111 1.00 -10.19 14.14
C ASP A 111 0.12 -9.11 13.48
N ILE A 112 -0.79 -9.53 12.60
CA ILE A 112 -1.76 -8.63 11.96
C ILE A 112 -2.69 -8.04 13.03
N LEU A 113 -3.29 -8.86 13.89
CA LEU A 113 -4.20 -8.39 14.95
C LEU A 113 -3.51 -7.46 15.95
N LYS A 114 -2.28 -7.78 16.38
CA LYS A 114 -1.48 -6.90 17.25
C LYS A 114 -1.23 -5.55 16.58
N SER A 115 -0.96 -5.55 15.28
CA SER A 115 -0.70 -4.32 14.54
C SER A 115 -1.97 -3.48 14.34
N PHE A 116 -3.13 -4.10 14.15
CA PHE A 116 -4.42 -3.39 14.17
C PHE A 116 -4.66 -2.70 15.50
N LYS A 117 -4.48 -3.39 16.61
CA LYS A 117 -4.59 -2.78 17.95
C LYS A 117 -3.66 -1.58 18.08
N LYS A 118 -2.41 -1.69 17.60
CA LYS A 118 -1.42 -0.61 17.68
C LYS A 118 -1.84 0.63 16.88
N ILE A 119 -2.35 0.46 15.66
CA ILE A 119 -2.78 1.61 14.83
C ILE A 119 -4.07 2.26 15.34
N SER A 120 -4.88 1.55 16.14
CA SER A 120 -6.10 2.10 16.75
C SER A 120 -5.82 3.00 17.97
N LEU A 121 -4.59 3.03 18.48
CA LEU A 121 -4.24 3.84 19.64
C LEU A 121 -4.10 5.32 19.27
N PRO A 122 -4.62 6.27 20.08
CA PRO A 122 -4.52 7.71 19.85
C PRO A 122 -3.08 8.20 19.63
N ASN A 123 -2.13 7.64 20.37
CA ASN A 123 -0.70 7.98 20.24
C ASN A 123 -0.12 7.62 18.87
N PHE A 124 -0.65 6.61 18.20
CA PHE A 124 -0.22 6.29 16.83
C PHE A 124 -0.62 7.42 15.87
N TYR A 125 -1.85 7.90 15.95
CA TYR A 125 -2.32 9.01 15.10
C TYR A 125 -1.58 10.31 15.37
N LYS A 126 -1.32 10.66 16.64
CA LYS A 126 -0.48 11.82 17.00
C LYS A 126 0.90 11.74 16.34
N ARG A 127 1.53 10.56 16.36
CA ARG A 127 2.84 10.34 15.77
C ARG A 127 2.83 10.49 14.25
N ILE A 128 1.87 9.89 13.55
CA ILE A 128 1.83 9.92 12.09
C ILE A 128 1.43 11.27 11.52
N LYS A 129 0.69 12.10 12.27
CA LYS A 129 0.32 13.46 11.86
C LYS A 129 1.55 14.29 11.47
N ASN A 130 2.64 14.16 12.24
CA ASN A 130 3.90 14.87 12.06
C ASN A 130 4.95 14.05 11.31
N SER A 131 4.59 12.86 10.80
CA SER A 131 5.54 11.98 10.14
C SER A 131 6.03 12.57 8.81
N LYS A 132 7.32 12.35 8.50
CA LYS A 132 7.92 12.77 7.23
C LYS A 132 7.39 11.91 6.08
N PHE A 133 7.07 12.56 4.96
CA PHE A 133 6.78 11.93 3.69
C PHE A 133 8.00 12.05 2.77
N PHE A 134 8.45 10.91 2.21
CA PHE A 134 9.75 10.84 1.51
C PHE A 134 9.63 10.96 -0.01
N TYR A 135 8.44 10.80 -0.58
CA TYR A 135 8.25 10.64 -2.03
C TYR A 135 7.80 11.92 -2.74
N GLY A 136 8.09 13.07 -2.13
CA GLY A 136 7.91 14.39 -2.74
C GLY A 136 6.49 14.93 -2.68
N ASN A 137 6.34 16.18 -3.11
CA ASN A 137 5.09 16.96 -3.00
C ASN A 137 4.47 17.25 -4.38
N GLY A 138 4.75 16.40 -5.36
CA GLY A 138 4.27 16.59 -6.72
C GLY A 138 5.20 17.42 -7.61
N GLY A 139 4.74 17.78 -8.81
CA GLY A 139 5.48 18.61 -9.78
C GLY A 139 6.62 17.89 -10.51
N SER A 140 6.76 16.57 -10.38
CA SER A 140 7.83 15.79 -11.03
C SER A 140 7.79 15.89 -12.56
N SER A 141 6.61 15.84 -13.18
CA SER A 141 6.46 15.99 -14.62
C SER A 141 6.98 17.32 -15.14
N LYS A 142 6.70 18.43 -14.44
CA LYS A 142 7.24 19.76 -14.81
C LYS A 142 8.76 19.79 -14.73
N ARG A 143 9.35 19.19 -13.69
CA ARG A 143 10.81 19.10 -13.54
C ARG A 143 11.43 18.22 -14.63
N ILE A 144 10.84 17.10 -14.94
CA ILE A 144 11.28 16.19 -16.01
C ILE A 144 11.25 16.92 -17.36
N VAL A 145 10.13 17.55 -17.70
CA VAL A 145 10.02 18.31 -18.97
C VAL A 145 11.05 19.44 -19.06
N LYS A 146 11.30 20.15 -17.94
CA LYS A 146 12.34 21.19 -17.90
C LYS A 146 13.74 20.64 -18.17
N ILE A 147 14.04 19.43 -17.67
CA ILE A 147 15.33 18.77 -17.94
C ILE A 147 15.37 18.30 -19.39
N LEU A 148 14.34 17.62 -19.88
CA LEU A 148 14.29 17.12 -21.26
C LEU A 148 14.44 18.22 -22.31
N ARG A 149 13.85 19.39 -22.07
CA ARG A 149 13.99 20.56 -22.97
C ARG A 149 15.42 21.12 -23.04
N LYS A 150 16.25 20.82 -22.04
CA LYS A 150 17.66 21.28 -21.97
C LYS A 150 18.64 20.23 -22.49
N LEU A 151 18.19 19.01 -22.77
CA LEU A 151 19.04 17.94 -23.28
C LEU A 151 19.42 18.24 -24.74
N ASP A 152 20.74 18.27 -25.01
CA ASP A 152 21.26 18.26 -26.36
C ASP A 152 21.20 16.82 -26.90
N ASN A 153 20.43 16.62 -27.98
CA ASN A 153 20.20 15.31 -28.56
C ASN A 153 21.46 14.69 -29.24
N LYS A 154 22.54 15.45 -29.39
CA LYS A 154 23.73 14.99 -30.14
C LYS A 154 24.49 13.83 -29.49
N ASN A 155 24.30 13.57 -28.20
CA ASN A 155 25.05 12.54 -27.44
C ASN A 155 24.18 11.51 -26.71
N LEU A 156 22.90 11.41 -27.01
CA LEU A 156 21.99 10.51 -26.29
C LEU A 156 22.01 9.05 -26.76
N PHE A 157 22.61 8.77 -27.93
CA PHE A 157 22.58 7.43 -28.54
C PHE A 157 23.61 6.47 -27.95
N GLN A 158 24.67 6.95 -27.30
CA GLN A 158 25.69 6.10 -26.70
C GLN A 158 25.69 6.23 -25.17
N LYS A 159 25.28 5.17 -24.53
CA LYS A 159 25.34 5.05 -23.06
C LYS A 159 26.80 4.83 -22.67
N LYS A 160 27.38 5.80 -21.95
CA LYS A 160 28.70 5.61 -21.30
C LYS A 160 28.50 5.09 -19.90
N PHE A 161 29.31 4.11 -19.49
CA PHE A 161 29.35 3.68 -18.10
C PHE A 161 30.02 4.76 -17.25
N PHE A 162 29.39 5.07 -16.12
CA PHE A 162 29.98 5.95 -15.13
C PHE A 162 30.89 5.11 -14.24
N ASN A 163 32.21 5.31 -14.38
CA ASN A 163 33.18 4.72 -13.46
C ASN A 163 33.25 5.62 -12.23
N ILE A 164 32.90 5.04 -11.06
CA ILE A 164 33.01 5.68 -9.74
C ILE A 164 34.44 5.56 -9.27
#